data_05d6c028a5f50a41b672a7d935561dea
#
_entry.id   05d6c028a5f50a41b672a7d935561dea
#
_cell.length_a   1.000
_cell.length_b   1.000
_cell.length_c   1.000
_cell.angle_alpha   90.00
_cell.angle_beta   90.00
_cell.angle_gamma   90.00
#
_symmetry.space_group_name_H-M   'P 1'
#
loop_
_entity.id
_entity.type
_entity.pdbx_description
1 polymer ?
#
loop_
_entity_poly.entity_id
_entity_poly.type
_entity_poly.pdbx_seq_one_letter_code
_entity_poly.pdbx_strand_id
1 'polypeptide(L)'
;MLLERGNKLGITMCKKENLSGINYRIRKNASIGESEAEFDSLFLTTCFTETGDLETLIDCSSPHRIIVGRTGTGKSALIYKINQEEENVIEIKPEALSLNYLANSDIIPLLEKAGIKLDIFYTLLWRHVFTVELLKKKFKLTNEDNTKNWANSLLSILKAKDKAKERALSYLRDWGNKFWQETEYRVKEITQKLEENINTDIGVTSEDLKLVLQSGSKASEEKKYEVKHKVQKVINSIQIKELSDVLTFLADEVFTDPQKKYYILIDKLDENWVEDNLRLRLIRALIETIKTFRCVPNVKIIIALRLDLIQRVFEKTKDGSFQEDKYQSLFLYLRWSKSNLVELLDKRIGQLVSEQYTSKSIKHKDLFPNLINKTEFIDYLLTRTFYRPRDIITFVNECLKLSEGKGYVHVEAIRKAEIEYSAQRIDSLTFEWFNHYPDLEKYLTLIERMNSKFKLNTITKEKIDSFALTYAVEEGPHSSDPVMRAAYAYLDGGISQHKFIITLTIALYNIGIFGIKPDSFTGILWSYLDTRPPTEGQIKPTSSVFVHPMVWSRLGIITDN
;
A
#
# COMPACT_ATOMS: atom_id res chain seq x y z
N MET A 1 -36.92 37.92 63.85
CA MET A 1 -35.77 38.67 63.36
C MET A 1 -34.61 37.70 63.24
N LEU A 2 -34.55 36.89 62.24
CA LEU A 2 -33.42 36.06 61.85
C LEU A 2 -33.57 35.69 60.40
N LEU A 3 -32.55 36.03 59.63
CA LEU A 3 -32.46 35.94 58.19
C LEU A 3 -32.13 34.51 57.76
N GLU A 4 -32.99 33.93 56.93
CA GLU A 4 -32.66 32.73 56.13
C GLU A 4 -31.88 33.12 54.88
N ARG A 5 -30.66 32.60 54.75
CA ARG A 5 -29.89 32.59 53.51
C ARG A 5 -30.07 31.22 52.88
N GLY A 6 -30.89 31.14 51.89
CA GLY A 6 -31.03 29.97 51.03
C GLY A 6 -29.95 29.95 49.96
N ASN A 7 -29.08 28.94 49.96
CA ASN A 7 -28.15 28.59 48.89
C ASN A 7 -28.93 28.05 47.68
N LYS A 8 -29.03 28.84 46.62
CA LYS A 8 -29.42 28.36 45.31
C LYS A 8 -28.18 27.80 44.60
N LEU A 9 -28.03 26.48 44.62
CA LEU A 9 -27.20 25.74 43.67
C LEU A 9 -27.86 25.87 42.29
N GLY A 10 -27.26 26.69 41.45
CA GLY A 10 -27.64 26.82 40.03
C GLY A 10 -27.25 25.58 39.27
N ILE A 11 -28.12 24.61 39.15
CA ILE A 11 -28.04 23.57 38.13
C ILE A 11 -28.35 24.26 36.79
N THR A 12 -27.29 24.61 36.05
CA THR A 12 -27.42 25.04 34.67
C THR A 12 -27.88 23.85 33.85
N MET A 13 -29.20 23.73 33.67
CA MET A 13 -29.80 22.84 32.67
C MET A 13 -29.24 23.23 31.32
N CYS A 14 -28.40 22.34 30.76
CA CYS A 14 -28.00 22.39 29.37
C CYS A 14 -29.29 22.43 28.53
N LYS A 15 -29.56 23.56 27.87
CA LYS A 15 -30.69 23.69 26.94
C LYS A 15 -30.60 22.56 25.94
N LYS A 16 -31.64 21.71 25.89
CA LYS A 16 -31.91 20.82 24.78
C LYS A 16 -32.10 21.70 23.55
N GLU A 17 -31.08 21.81 22.72
CA GLU A 17 -31.28 22.25 21.34
C GLU A 17 -32.04 21.12 20.64
N ASN A 18 -33.34 21.27 20.57
CA ASN A 18 -34.21 20.44 19.77
C ASN A 18 -33.79 20.60 18.30
N LEU A 19 -33.31 19.53 17.70
CA LEU A 19 -33.26 19.38 16.24
C LEU A 19 -34.69 19.53 15.70
N SER A 20 -35.10 20.75 15.41
CA SER A 20 -36.44 21.08 14.97
C SER A 20 -36.68 20.49 13.58
N GLY A 21 -37.36 19.37 13.52
CA GLY A 21 -38.07 18.90 12.33
C GLY A 21 -37.54 17.70 11.58
N ILE A 22 -36.56 16.95 12.10
CA ILE A 22 -36.12 15.71 11.46
C ILE A 22 -36.43 14.53 12.36
N ASN A 23 -37.40 13.70 11.95
CA ASN A 23 -37.76 12.44 12.62
C ASN A 23 -36.81 11.30 12.21
N TYR A 24 -35.50 11.54 12.25
CA TYR A 24 -34.51 10.51 11.96
C TYR A 24 -34.26 9.66 13.20
N ARG A 25 -34.21 8.34 13.03
CA ARG A 25 -33.72 7.39 14.05
C ARG A 25 -32.64 6.51 13.45
N ILE A 26 -31.51 6.45 14.13
CA ILE A 26 -30.39 5.56 13.78
C ILE A 26 -30.93 4.13 13.82
N ARG A 27 -30.95 3.47 12.66
CA ARG A 27 -31.42 2.08 12.54
C ARG A 27 -30.39 1.10 13.07
N LYS A 28 -30.83 -0.10 13.39
CA LYS A 28 -29.93 -1.22 13.62
C LYS A 28 -29.05 -1.42 12.39
N ASN A 29 -27.76 -1.62 12.62
CA ASN A 29 -26.76 -1.76 11.56
C ASN A 29 -26.62 -0.53 10.62
N ALA A 30 -26.97 0.68 11.09
CA ALA A 30 -26.67 1.90 10.35
C ALA A 30 -25.16 2.04 10.14
N SER A 31 -24.75 2.25 8.90
CA SER A 31 -23.35 2.39 8.50
C SER A 31 -23.20 3.51 7.48
N ILE A 32 -22.12 4.26 7.54
CA ILE A 32 -21.72 5.24 6.53
C ILE A 32 -20.83 4.61 5.45
N GLY A 33 -20.87 3.30 5.29
CA GLY A 33 -20.11 2.52 4.32
C GLY A 33 -19.13 1.56 4.94
N GLU A 34 -18.44 0.83 4.08
CA GLU A 34 -17.50 -0.22 4.46
C GLU A 34 -16.05 0.29 4.50
N SER A 35 -15.23 -0.39 5.26
CA SER A 35 -13.80 -0.08 5.39
C SER A 35 -12.97 -0.49 4.16
N GLU A 36 -13.51 -1.36 3.32
CA GLU A 36 -12.89 -1.88 2.11
C GLU A 36 -13.63 -1.38 0.88
N ALA A 37 -12.88 -0.84 -0.08
CA ALA A 37 -13.43 -0.19 -1.27
C ALA A 37 -14.28 -1.14 -2.15
N GLU A 38 -13.92 -2.41 -2.19
CA GLU A 38 -14.60 -3.44 -2.96
C GLU A 38 -16.04 -3.70 -2.49
N PHE A 39 -16.28 -3.55 -1.20
CA PHE A 39 -17.60 -3.74 -0.59
C PHE A 39 -18.37 -2.41 -0.41
N ASP A 40 -17.73 -1.28 -0.72
CA ASP A 40 -18.25 0.07 -0.51
C ASP A 40 -18.79 0.74 -1.79
N SER A 41 -19.14 -0.03 -2.80
CA SER A 41 -19.49 0.45 -4.15
C SER A 41 -20.56 1.53 -4.18
N LEU A 42 -21.61 1.41 -3.33
CA LEU A 42 -22.69 2.38 -3.24
C LEU A 42 -22.18 3.77 -2.81
N PHE A 43 -21.42 3.81 -1.71
CA PHE A 43 -20.87 5.07 -1.19
C PHE A 43 -19.73 5.60 -2.07
N LEU A 44 -18.94 4.75 -2.69
CA LEU A 44 -17.90 5.18 -3.64
C LEU A 44 -18.49 5.84 -4.88
N THR A 45 -19.63 5.35 -5.36
CA THR A 45 -20.29 5.96 -6.51
C THR A 45 -20.90 7.31 -6.18
N THR A 46 -21.56 7.43 -5.01
CA THR A 46 -22.37 8.62 -4.65
C THR A 46 -21.63 9.64 -3.77
N CYS A 47 -20.65 9.20 -2.99
CA CYS A 47 -19.98 10.01 -1.96
C CYS A 47 -18.48 10.19 -2.22
N PHE A 48 -18.00 9.95 -3.44
CA PHE A 48 -16.61 10.18 -3.77
C PHE A 48 -16.23 11.65 -3.51
N THR A 49 -15.07 11.85 -2.88
CA THR A 49 -14.55 13.18 -2.59
C THR A 49 -13.40 13.49 -3.53
N GLU A 50 -13.56 14.53 -4.32
CA GLU A 50 -12.57 14.99 -5.27
C GLU A 50 -11.39 15.66 -4.54
N THR A 51 -10.20 15.09 -4.74
CA THR A 51 -8.95 15.62 -4.16
C THR A 51 -8.00 16.20 -5.22
N GLY A 52 -8.38 16.11 -6.52
CA GLY A 52 -7.52 16.41 -7.66
C GLY A 52 -6.58 15.28 -8.06
N ASP A 53 -6.53 14.22 -7.26
CA ASP A 53 -5.68 13.06 -7.53
C ASP A 53 -6.21 12.24 -8.71
N LEU A 54 -7.55 12.12 -8.84
CA LEU A 54 -8.20 11.42 -9.94
C LEU A 54 -7.85 12.07 -11.29
N GLU A 55 -8.02 13.38 -11.42
CA GLU A 55 -7.69 14.15 -12.62
C GLU A 55 -6.22 13.96 -13.02
N THR A 56 -5.31 14.00 -12.04
CA THR A 56 -3.87 13.76 -12.23
C THR A 56 -3.59 12.35 -12.76
N LEU A 57 -4.36 11.35 -12.30
CA LEU A 57 -4.18 9.97 -12.72
C LEU A 57 -4.77 9.67 -14.10
N ILE A 58 -5.89 10.26 -14.47
CA ILE A 58 -6.49 10.06 -15.81
C ILE A 58 -5.80 10.88 -16.90
N ASP A 59 -5.05 11.92 -16.55
CA ASP A 59 -4.24 12.66 -17.51
C ASP A 59 -3.01 11.84 -17.95
N CYS A 60 -3.01 11.33 -19.17
CA CYS A 60 -1.89 10.57 -19.73
C CYS A 60 -0.58 11.37 -19.82
N SER A 61 -0.65 12.71 -19.89
CA SER A 61 0.52 13.59 -19.92
C SER A 61 1.21 13.72 -18.56
N SER A 62 0.44 13.57 -17.47
CA SER A 62 0.97 13.57 -16.11
C SER A 62 1.93 12.39 -15.89
N PRO A 63 3.10 12.64 -15.26
CA PRO A 63 4.07 11.59 -14.96
C PRO A 63 3.58 10.60 -13.88
N HIS A 64 2.65 10.99 -13.03
CA HIS A 64 2.16 10.20 -11.91
C HIS A 64 1.46 8.92 -12.38
N ARG A 65 1.92 7.77 -11.90
CA ARG A 65 1.46 6.44 -12.29
C ARG A 65 1.40 5.45 -11.13
N ILE A 66 2.00 5.79 -10.00
CA ILE A 66 2.09 4.92 -8.84
C ILE A 66 1.42 5.62 -7.66
N ILE A 67 0.26 5.12 -7.29
CA ILE A 67 -0.51 5.61 -6.15
C ILE A 67 0.12 5.04 -4.88
N VAL A 68 0.67 5.91 -4.03
CA VAL A 68 1.32 5.51 -2.78
C VAL A 68 0.52 6.00 -1.59
N GLY A 69 0.31 5.13 -0.63
CA GLY A 69 -0.36 5.50 0.61
C GLY A 69 -0.40 4.36 1.62
N ARG A 70 -0.67 4.68 2.87
CA ARG A 70 -0.91 3.68 3.91
C ARG A 70 -2.21 2.90 3.65
N THR A 71 -2.41 1.81 4.34
CA THR A 71 -3.67 1.05 4.31
C THR A 71 -4.84 1.98 4.69
N GLY A 72 -5.94 1.94 3.91
CA GLY A 72 -7.14 2.74 4.17
C GLY A 72 -7.07 4.21 3.73
N THR A 73 -6.07 4.63 2.94
CA THR A 73 -5.98 5.99 2.37
C THR A 73 -6.81 6.21 1.11
N GLY A 74 -7.46 5.18 0.56
CA GLY A 74 -8.31 5.31 -0.63
C GLY A 74 -7.64 4.94 -1.96
N LYS A 75 -6.51 4.22 -1.96
CA LYS A 75 -5.85 3.74 -3.19
C LYS A 75 -6.78 2.94 -4.08
N SER A 76 -7.41 1.89 -3.53
CA SER A 76 -8.37 1.03 -4.24
C SER A 76 -9.63 1.81 -4.67
N ALA A 77 -10.03 2.83 -3.90
CA ALA A 77 -11.15 3.70 -4.28
C ALA A 77 -10.84 4.52 -5.54
N LEU A 78 -9.62 5.03 -5.70
CA LEU A 78 -9.19 5.72 -6.92
C LEU A 78 -9.13 4.74 -8.12
N ILE A 79 -8.56 3.55 -7.93
CA ILE A 79 -8.55 2.50 -8.97
C ILE A 79 -9.98 2.15 -9.41
N TYR A 80 -10.88 1.94 -8.44
CA TYR A 80 -12.29 1.68 -8.71
C TYR A 80 -12.93 2.82 -9.50
N LYS A 81 -12.68 4.08 -9.10
CA LYS A 81 -13.26 5.25 -9.76
C LYS A 81 -12.78 5.40 -11.20
N ILE A 82 -11.48 5.21 -11.47
CA ILE A 82 -10.93 5.20 -12.84
C ILE A 82 -11.59 4.11 -13.67
N ASN A 83 -11.78 2.91 -13.10
CA ASN A 83 -12.43 1.79 -13.81
C ASN A 83 -13.91 2.06 -14.14
N GLN A 84 -14.59 2.90 -13.36
CA GLN A 84 -15.97 3.31 -13.62
C GLN A 84 -16.11 4.44 -14.65
N GLU A 85 -15.17 5.37 -14.69
CA GLU A 85 -15.27 6.57 -15.51
C GLU A 85 -14.62 6.43 -16.90
N GLU A 86 -13.59 5.58 -17.02
CA GLU A 86 -12.83 5.45 -18.25
C GLU A 86 -13.26 4.22 -19.09
N GLU A 87 -13.39 4.41 -20.40
CA GLU A 87 -13.96 3.40 -21.31
C GLU A 87 -12.98 2.23 -21.59
N ASN A 88 -11.69 2.55 -21.81
CA ASN A 88 -10.70 1.55 -22.21
C ASN A 88 -9.79 1.16 -21.05
N VAL A 89 -10.34 0.55 -20.04
CA VAL A 89 -9.64 0.07 -18.85
C VAL A 89 -9.36 -1.43 -18.95
N ILE A 90 -8.17 -1.80 -18.51
CA ILE A 90 -7.68 -3.18 -18.36
C ILE A 90 -7.29 -3.34 -16.90
N GLU A 91 -8.05 -4.11 -16.15
CA GLU A 91 -7.70 -4.47 -14.78
C GLU A 91 -6.86 -5.74 -14.79
N ILE A 92 -5.65 -5.68 -14.21
CA ILE A 92 -4.77 -6.83 -14.04
C ILE A 92 -4.74 -7.17 -12.56
N LYS A 93 -5.26 -8.35 -12.22
CA LYS A 93 -5.18 -8.90 -10.86
C LYS A 93 -3.87 -9.67 -10.72
N PRO A 94 -3.03 -9.37 -9.72
CA PRO A 94 -1.75 -10.05 -9.53
C PRO A 94 -1.89 -11.57 -9.39
N GLU A 95 -2.96 -12.05 -8.75
CA GLU A 95 -3.23 -13.48 -8.60
C GLU A 95 -3.53 -14.16 -9.95
N ALA A 96 -4.23 -13.46 -10.86
CA ALA A 96 -4.55 -13.97 -12.19
C ALA A 96 -3.33 -14.01 -13.11
N LEU A 97 -2.25 -13.32 -12.76
CA LEU A 97 -0.98 -13.39 -13.50
C LEU A 97 -0.29 -14.75 -13.35
N SER A 98 -0.75 -15.59 -12.41
CA SER A 98 -0.18 -16.90 -12.09
C SER A 98 1.34 -16.92 -12.08
N LEU A 99 1.92 -15.86 -11.53
CA LEU A 99 3.36 -15.80 -11.30
C LEU A 99 3.82 -16.87 -10.30
N ASN A 100 2.87 -17.62 -9.72
CA ASN A 100 3.13 -18.89 -9.05
C ASN A 100 3.94 -19.87 -9.92
N TYR A 101 3.82 -19.80 -11.26
CA TYR A 101 4.67 -20.58 -12.14
C TYR A 101 6.14 -20.18 -12.01
N LEU A 102 6.44 -18.89 -11.86
CA LEU A 102 7.81 -18.43 -11.61
C LEU A 102 8.35 -18.92 -10.26
N ALA A 103 7.50 -18.88 -9.23
CA ALA A 103 7.86 -19.38 -7.90
C ALA A 103 8.00 -20.92 -7.87
N ASN A 104 7.20 -21.63 -8.67
CA ASN A 104 7.23 -23.07 -8.80
C ASN A 104 8.18 -23.58 -9.92
N SER A 105 8.78 -22.68 -10.69
CA SER A 105 9.85 -23.02 -11.62
C SER A 105 11.08 -23.48 -10.85
N ASP A 106 11.62 -24.61 -11.23
CA ASP A 106 12.84 -25.13 -10.61
C ASP A 106 14.07 -24.26 -10.88
N ILE A 107 14.07 -23.53 -12.01
CA ILE A 107 15.25 -22.80 -12.47
C ILE A 107 15.33 -21.37 -11.89
N ILE A 108 14.23 -20.66 -11.75
CA ILE A 108 14.24 -19.27 -11.28
C ILE A 108 14.80 -19.14 -9.86
N PRO A 109 14.31 -19.89 -8.85
CA PRO A 109 14.88 -19.87 -7.51
C PRO A 109 16.34 -20.32 -7.46
N LEU A 110 16.74 -21.26 -8.34
CA LEU A 110 18.11 -21.73 -8.43
C LEU A 110 19.05 -20.61 -8.93
N LEU A 111 18.66 -19.92 -10.00
CA LEU A 111 19.42 -18.80 -10.56
C LEU A 111 19.57 -17.67 -9.55
N GLU A 112 18.50 -17.35 -8.83
CA GLU A 112 18.52 -16.33 -7.77
C GLU A 112 19.43 -16.70 -6.60
N LYS A 113 19.32 -17.94 -6.08
CA LYS A 113 20.21 -18.45 -5.04
C LYS A 113 21.68 -18.48 -5.48
N ALA A 114 21.93 -18.69 -6.78
CA ALA A 114 23.25 -18.61 -7.37
C ALA A 114 23.76 -17.15 -7.52
N GLY A 115 22.95 -16.14 -7.23
CA GLY A 115 23.30 -14.73 -7.35
C GLY A 115 23.24 -14.19 -8.78
N ILE A 116 22.51 -14.84 -9.68
CA ILE A 116 22.29 -14.38 -11.05
C ILE A 116 21.18 -13.34 -11.05
N LYS A 117 21.42 -12.19 -11.71
CA LYS A 117 20.46 -11.09 -11.76
C LYS A 117 19.41 -11.34 -12.83
N LEU A 118 18.15 -11.44 -12.41
CA LEU A 118 16.99 -11.68 -13.28
C LEU A 118 16.17 -10.41 -13.58
N ASP A 119 16.63 -9.23 -13.16
CA ASP A 119 15.89 -7.97 -13.30
C ASP A 119 15.46 -7.69 -14.75
N ILE A 120 16.35 -7.97 -15.70
CA ILE A 120 16.08 -7.83 -17.14
C ILE A 120 14.95 -8.76 -17.57
N PHE A 121 14.95 -10.00 -17.11
CA PHE A 121 13.92 -10.99 -17.40
C PHE A 121 12.56 -10.56 -16.83
N TYR A 122 12.51 -10.08 -15.58
CA TYR A 122 11.27 -9.60 -14.98
C TYR A 122 10.73 -8.35 -15.67
N THR A 123 11.60 -7.46 -16.11
CA THR A 123 11.22 -6.29 -16.91
C THR A 123 10.64 -6.71 -18.28
N LEU A 124 11.26 -7.68 -18.94
CA LEU A 124 10.76 -8.26 -20.18
C LEU A 124 9.35 -8.85 -20.02
N LEU A 125 9.17 -9.61 -18.91
CA LEU A 125 7.89 -10.23 -18.58
C LEU A 125 6.76 -9.19 -18.46
N TRP A 126 6.95 -8.12 -17.70
CA TRP A 126 5.96 -7.06 -17.56
C TRP A 126 5.68 -6.34 -18.88
N ARG A 127 6.72 -6.03 -19.66
CA ARG A 127 6.56 -5.42 -20.98
C ARG A 127 5.72 -6.28 -21.90
N HIS A 128 5.97 -7.58 -21.91
CA HIS A 128 5.20 -8.53 -22.71
C HIS A 128 3.73 -8.56 -22.28
N VAL A 129 3.47 -8.72 -20.97
CA VAL A 129 2.10 -8.73 -20.41
C VAL A 129 1.34 -7.48 -20.83
N PHE A 130 1.90 -6.30 -20.61
CA PHE A 130 1.22 -5.04 -20.95
C PHE A 130 0.99 -4.87 -22.46
N THR A 131 1.98 -5.20 -23.27
CA THR A 131 1.83 -5.14 -24.72
C THR A 131 0.67 -6.00 -25.19
N VAL A 132 0.59 -7.23 -24.71
CA VAL A 132 -0.46 -8.16 -25.12
C VAL A 132 -1.84 -7.72 -24.62
N GLU A 133 -1.97 -7.31 -23.37
CA GLU A 133 -3.26 -6.87 -22.84
C GLU A 133 -3.76 -5.58 -23.54
N LEU A 134 -2.87 -4.65 -23.86
CA LEU A 134 -3.21 -3.45 -24.63
C LEU A 134 -3.69 -3.79 -26.04
N LEU A 135 -3.01 -4.70 -26.73
CA LEU A 135 -3.42 -5.13 -28.08
C LEU A 135 -4.75 -5.90 -28.03
N LYS A 136 -4.94 -6.78 -27.07
CA LYS A 136 -6.23 -7.47 -26.86
C LYS A 136 -7.38 -6.45 -26.70
N LYS A 137 -7.20 -5.46 -25.85
CA LYS A 137 -8.21 -4.42 -25.62
C LYS A 137 -8.45 -3.57 -26.87
N LYS A 138 -7.38 -3.12 -27.52
CA LYS A 138 -7.46 -2.28 -28.73
C LYS A 138 -8.21 -2.95 -29.87
N PHE A 139 -7.93 -4.22 -30.12
CA PHE A 139 -8.49 -4.97 -31.23
C PHE A 139 -9.70 -5.83 -30.84
N LYS A 140 -10.18 -5.73 -29.58
CA LYS A 140 -11.33 -6.48 -29.05
C LYS A 140 -11.22 -8.00 -29.29
N LEU A 141 -10.03 -8.55 -29.05
CA LEU A 141 -9.74 -9.96 -29.26
C LEU A 141 -10.33 -10.79 -28.11
N THR A 142 -11.45 -11.44 -28.35
CA THR A 142 -12.15 -12.24 -27.34
C THR A 142 -12.16 -13.74 -27.59
N ASN A 143 -11.94 -14.19 -28.87
CA ASN A 143 -12.04 -15.60 -29.27
C ASN A 143 -11.00 -15.99 -30.31
N GLU A 144 -10.70 -17.30 -30.43
CA GLU A 144 -9.74 -17.89 -31.38
C GLU A 144 -10.04 -17.56 -32.84
N ASP A 145 -11.31 -17.41 -33.22
CA ASP A 145 -11.71 -17.12 -34.62
C ASP A 145 -11.32 -15.73 -35.13
N ASN A 146 -11.06 -14.77 -34.23
CA ASN A 146 -10.65 -13.42 -34.58
C ASN A 146 -9.15 -13.28 -34.84
N THR A 147 -8.36 -14.30 -34.58
CA THR A 147 -6.90 -14.25 -34.65
C THR A 147 -6.31 -14.07 -36.04
N LYS A 148 -6.94 -14.65 -37.06
CA LYS A 148 -6.53 -14.47 -38.45
C LYS A 148 -6.86 -13.06 -38.96
N ASN A 149 -7.96 -12.47 -38.50
CA ASN A 149 -8.43 -11.17 -38.94
C ASN A 149 -7.63 -10.02 -38.33
N TRP A 150 -7.18 -10.14 -37.07
CA TRP A 150 -6.39 -9.07 -36.43
C TRP A 150 -4.98 -8.97 -37.03
N ALA A 151 -4.33 -10.11 -37.33
CA ALA A 151 -3.04 -10.11 -37.99
C ALA A 151 -3.12 -9.42 -39.39
N ASN A 152 -4.21 -9.65 -40.12
CA ASN A 152 -4.49 -8.98 -41.39
C ASN A 152 -4.80 -7.48 -41.18
N SER A 153 -5.50 -7.11 -40.11
CA SER A 153 -5.77 -5.71 -39.77
C SER A 153 -4.49 -4.96 -39.39
N LEU A 154 -3.61 -5.58 -38.59
CA LEU A 154 -2.26 -5.06 -38.32
C LEU A 154 -1.43 -4.93 -39.58
N LEU A 155 -1.45 -5.95 -40.45
CA LEU A 155 -0.75 -5.92 -41.74
C LEU A 155 -1.29 -4.83 -42.69
N SER A 156 -2.58 -4.51 -42.61
CA SER A 156 -3.19 -3.42 -43.41
C SER A 156 -2.77 -2.03 -42.92
N ILE A 157 -2.51 -1.87 -41.62
CA ILE A 157 -2.01 -0.62 -41.02
C ILE A 157 -0.52 -0.43 -41.37
N LEU A 158 0.19 -1.50 -41.65
CA LEU A 158 1.65 -1.56 -41.74
C LEU A 158 2.19 -1.49 -43.16
N LYS A 159 1.64 -0.67 -44.03
CA LYS A 159 2.11 -0.46 -45.39
C LYS A 159 3.51 0.20 -45.53
N ALA A 160 4.37 0.17 -44.52
CA ALA A 160 5.65 0.89 -44.55
C ALA A 160 6.90 -0.02 -44.49
N LYS A 161 7.88 0.30 -45.33
CA LYS A 161 9.17 -0.37 -45.54
C LYS A 161 10.22 -0.12 -44.43
N ASP A 162 9.85 -0.16 -43.17
CA ASP A 162 10.78 0.12 -42.07
C ASP A 162 11.19 -1.17 -41.35
N LYS A 163 12.51 -1.40 -41.21
CA LYS A 163 13.07 -2.58 -40.53
C LYS A 163 12.67 -2.71 -39.05
N ALA A 164 12.36 -1.61 -38.34
CA ALA A 164 11.89 -1.64 -36.96
C ALA A 164 10.46 -2.16 -36.89
N LYS A 165 9.61 -1.77 -37.85
CA LYS A 165 8.24 -2.25 -38.01
C LYS A 165 8.19 -3.73 -38.40
N GLU A 166 9.10 -4.20 -39.25
CA GLU A 166 9.22 -5.63 -39.58
C GLU A 166 9.58 -6.48 -38.37
N ARG A 167 10.46 -5.99 -37.50
CA ARG A 167 10.81 -6.67 -36.22
C ARG A 167 9.67 -6.70 -35.22
N ALA A 168 8.97 -5.60 -35.04
CA ALA A 168 7.78 -5.55 -34.20
C ALA A 168 6.70 -6.51 -34.72
N LEU A 169 6.51 -6.60 -36.03
CA LEU A 169 5.60 -7.55 -36.65
C LEU A 169 6.03 -9.00 -36.49
N SER A 170 7.34 -9.29 -36.63
CA SER A 170 7.86 -10.62 -36.41
C SER A 170 7.56 -11.06 -34.97
N TYR A 171 7.85 -10.21 -33.99
CA TYR A 171 7.51 -10.46 -32.60
C TYR A 171 6.02 -10.72 -32.39
N LEU A 172 5.16 -9.86 -32.92
CA LEU A 172 3.70 -10.01 -32.81
C LEU A 172 3.20 -11.26 -33.57
N ARG A 173 3.85 -11.65 -34.63
CA ARG A 173 3.52 -12.85 -35.43
C ARG A 173 3.96 -14.11 -34.68
N ASP A 174 5.13 -14.13 -34.09
CA ASP A 174 5.65 -15.25 -33.29
C ASP A 174 4.78 -15.53 -32.08
N TRP A 175 4.18 -14.47 -31.51
CA TRP A 175 3.24 -14.55 -30.41
C TRP A 175 1.77 -14.54 -30.86
N GLY A 176 1.48 -14.22 -32.10
CA GLY A 176 0.15 -13.94 -32.62
C GLY A 176 -0.85 -15.08 -32.48
N ASN A 177 -0.41 -16.31 -32.64
CA ASN A 177 -1.25 -17.49 -32.46
C ASN A 177 -1.58 -17.80 -31.00
N LYS A 178 -1.04 -17.02 -30.03
CA LYS A 178 -1.14 -17.25 -28.59
C LYS A 178 -1.64 -16.02 -27.82
N PHE A 179 -2.01 -14.97 -28.51
CA PHE A 179 -2.48 -13.71 -27.92
C PHE A 179 -3.74 -13.86 -27.05
N TRP A 180 -4.58 -14.85 -27.37
CA TRP A 180 -5.82 -15.13 -26.64
C TRP A 180 -5.62 -16.07 -25.44
N GLN A 181 -4.43 -16.64 -25.27
CA GLN A 181 -4.15 -17.49 -24.14
C GLN A 181 -4.11 -16.65 -22.84
N GLU A 182 -4.51 -17.25 -21.76
CA GLU A 182 -4.46 -16.60 -20.45
C GLU A 182 -3.04 -16.14 -20.12
N THR A 183 -2.92 -15.08 -19.34
CA THR A 183 -1.63 -14.49 -18.96
C THR A 183 -0.70 -15.51 -18.31
N GLU A 184 -1.26 -16.42 -17.53
CA GLU A 184 -0.54 -17.53 -16.92
C GLU A 184 0.24 -18.38 -17.94
N TYR A 185 -0.42 -18.77 -19.01
CA TYR A 185 0.20 -19.60 -20.05
C TYR A 185 1.35 -18.84 -20.75
N ARG A 186 1.20 -17.55 -20.97
CA ARG A 186 2.23 -16.69 -21.57
C ARG A 186 3.46 -16.55 -20.68
N VAL A 187 3.25 -16.35 -19.39
CA VAL A 187 4.34 -16.31 -18.40
C VAL A 187 5.11 -17.63 -18.38
N LYS A 188 4.38 -18.74 -18.39
CA LYS A 188 4.97 -20.09 -18.47
C LYS A 188 5.82 -20.25 -19.73
N GLU A 189 5.32 -19.84 -20.89
CA GLU A 189 6.04 -19.98 -22.15
C GLU A 189 7.30 -19.12 -22.21
N ILE A 190 7.26 -17.88 -21.70
CA ILE A 190 8.45 -17.01 -21.62
C ILE A 190 9.51 -17.66 -20.71
N THR A 191 9.08 -18.22 -19.58
CA THR A 191 9.98 -18.90 -18.67
C THR A 191 10.59 -20.15 -19.28
N GLN A 192 9.80 -20.96 -20.00
CA GLN A 192 10.31 -22.12 -20.75
C GLN A 192 11.30 -21.73 -21.85
N LYS A 193 11.03 -20.66 -22.59
CA LYS A 193 11.99 -20.14 -23.60
C LYS A 193 13.30 -19.69 -22.95
N LEU A 194 13.26 -19.09 -21.76
CA LEU A 194 14.46 -18.76 -21.00
C LEU A 194 15.26 -20.03 -20.67
N GLU A 195 14.59 -21.09 -20.20
CA GLU A 195 15.21 -22.37 -19.87
C GLU A 195 15.82 -23.04 -21.11
N GLU A 196 15.09 -23.03 -22.23
CA GLU A 196 15.56 -23.57 -23.51
C GLU A 196 16.80 -22.81 -24.03
N ASN A 197 16.79 -21.48 -23.97
CA ASN A 197 17.95 -20.67 -24.39
C ASN A 197 19.17 -20.92 -23.52
N ILE A 198 18.98 -21.07 -22.19
CA ILE A 198 20.07 -21.42 -21.28
C ILE A 198 20.65 -22.79 -21.65
N ASN A 199 19.79 -23.79 -21.91
CA ASN A 199 20.22 -25.14 -22.29
C ASN A 199 20.95 -25.16 -23.65
N THR A 200 20.42 -24.42 -24.63
CA THR A 200 20.95 -24.40 -26.02
C THR A 200 22.24 -23.62 -26.13
N ASP A 201 22.30 -22.41 -25.57
CA ASP A 201 23.44 -21.50 -25.73
C ASP A 201 24.61 -21.84 -24.82
N ILE A 202 24.34 -22.51 -23.69
CA ILE A 202 25.37 -22.90 -22.71
C ILE A 202 25.81 -24.35 -22.90
N GLY A 203 24.99 -25.17 -23.58
CA GLY A 203 25.23 -26.61 -23.74
C GLY A 203 25.17 -27.40 -22.42
N VAL A 204 24.42 -26.90 -21.43
CA VAL A 204 24.28 -27.46 -20.10
C VAL A 204 22.79 -27.66 -19.86
N THR A 205 22.40 -28.88 -19.50
CA THR A 205 20.98 -29.16 -19.19
C THR A 205 20.58 -28.50 -17.87
N SER A 206 19.27 -28.33 -17.64
CA SER A 206 18.77 -27.79 -16.36
C SER A 206 19.19 -28.63 -15.16
N GLU A 207 19.39 -29.95 -15.33
CA GLU A 207 19.91 -30.85 -14.29
C GLU A 207 21.40 -30.58 -14.02
N ASP A 208 22.21 -30.41 -15.05
CA ASP A 208 23.63 -30.06 -14.91
C ASP A 208 23.79 -28.68 -14.25
N LEU A 209 22.92 -27.73 -14.57
CA LEU A 209 22.89 -26.41 -13.95
C LEU A 209 22.59 -26.50 -12.45
N LYS A 210 21.61 -27.34 -12.07
CA LYS A 210 21.29 -27.62 -10.67
C LYS A 210 22.50 -28.20 -9.95
N LEU A 211 23.19 -29.16 -10.55
CA LEU A 211 24.36 -29.81 -9.96
C LEU A 211 25.52 -28.82 -9.74
N VAL A 212 25.75 -27.90 -10.68
CA VAL A 212 26.87 -26.94 -10.60
C VAL A 212 26.56 -25.79 -9.63
N LEU A 213 25.33 -25.29 -9.61
CA LEU A 213 24.95 -24.09 -8.85
C LEU A 213 24.44 -24.38 -7.42
N GLN A 214 24.14 -25.61 -7.07
CA GLN A 214 23.70 -25.96 -5.73
C GLN A 214 24.78 -25.72 -4.66
N SER A 215 24.35 -25.22 -3.50
CA SER A 215 25.22 -25.12 -2.32
C SER A 215 25.77 -26.49 -1.94
N GLY A 216 27.10 -26.60 -1.77
CA GLY A 216 27.75 -27.85 -1.44
C GLY A 216 28.12 -28.72 -2.65
N SER A 217 27.96 -28.22 -3.89
CA SER A 217 28.39 -28.94 -5.08
C SER A 217 29.90 -29.13 -5.08
N LYS A 218 30.37 -30.29 -5.59
CA LYS A 218 31.81 -30.61 -5.77
C LYS A 218 32.46 -29.86 -6.95
N ALA A 219 31.73 -29.02 -7.67
CA ALA A 219 32.26 -28.24 -8.76
C ALA A 219 33.27 -27.19 -8.25
N SER A 220 34.36 -26.97 -8.98
CA SER A 220 35.30 -25.93 -8.63
C SER A 220 34.66 -24.54 -8.69
N GLU A 221 35.14 -23.61 -7.86
CA GLU A 221 34.62 -22.24 -7.86
C GLU A 221 34.79 -21.54 -9.23
N GLU A 222 35.84 -21.89 -9.95
CA GLU A 222 36.11 -21.40 -11.31
C GLU A 222 35.02 -21.87 -12.30
N LYS A 223 34.63 -23.14 -12.22
CA LYS A 223 33.55 -23.69 -13.07
C LYS A 223 32.17 -23.08 -12.71
N LYS A 224 31.91 -22.87 -11.44
CA LYS A 224 30.70 -22.16 -10.98
C LYS A 224 30.65 -20.74 -11.51
N TYR A 225 31.78 -20.02 -11.47
CA TYR A 225 31.90 -18.66 -11.98
C TYR A 225 31.67 -18.62 -13.51
N GLU A 226 32.28 -19.52 -14.26
CA GLU A 226 32.12 -19.62 -15.72
C GLU A 226 30.65 -19.86 -16.09
N VAL A 227 29.99 -20.82 -15.44
CA VAL A 227 28.56 -21.10 -15.68
C VAL A 227 27.68 -19.90 -15.35
N LYS A 228 27.89 -19.26 -14.18
CA LYS A 228 27.17 -18.04 -13.81
C LYS A 228 27.33 -16.94 -14.86
N HIS A 229 28.55 -16.71 -15.34
CA HIS A 229 28.84 -15.70 -16.35
C HIS A 229 28.15 -15.99 -17.69
N LYS A 230 28.15 -17.26 -18.13
CA LYS A 230 27.46 -17.69 -19.35
C LYS A 230 25.95 -17.50 -19.23
N VAL A 231 25.33 -17.95 -18.13
CA VAL A 231 23.90 -17.77 -17.84
C VAL A 231 23.53 -16.28 -17.81
N GLN A 232 24.31 -15.46 -17.12
CA GLN A 232 24.07 -14.02 -17.07
C GLN A 232 24.13 -13.37 -18.46
N LYS A 233 25.05 -13.83 -19.32
CA LYS A 233 25.16 -13.36 -20.71
C LYS A 233 23.91 -13.72 -21.52
N VAL A 234 23.40 -14.95 -21.37
CA VAL A 234 22.14 -15.38 -22.01
C VAL A 234 20.97 -14.51 -21.54
N ILE A 235 20.81 -14.32 -20.24
CA ILE A 235 19.75 -13.46 -19.66
C ILE A 235 19.87 -12.03 -20.21
N ASN A 236 21.07 -11.48 -20.28
CA ASN A 236 21.29 -10.13 -20.80
C ASN A 236 21.07 -10.03 -22.33
N SER A 237 21.20 -11.12 -23.06
CA SER A 237 20.95 -11.16 -24.51
C SER A 237 19.49 -11.41 -24.85
N ILE A 238 18.66 -11.82 -23.88
CA ILE A 238 17.22 -11.97 -24.07
C ILE A 238 16.66 -10.64 -24.60
N GLN A 239 16.00 -10.70 -25.71
CA GLN A 239 15.74 -9.68 -26.71
C GLN A 239 14.92 -8.47 -26.21
N ILE A 240 15.53 -7.65 -25.35
CA ILE A 240 15.00 -6.33 -24.95
C ILE A 240 14.81 -5.43 -26.18
N LYS A 241 15.64 -5.62 -27.21
CA LYS A 241 15.62 -4.81 -28.42
C LYS A 241 14.32 -4.99 -29.21
N GLU A 242 13.86 -6.22 -29.42
CA GLU A 242 12.62 -6.49 -30.15
C GLU A 242 11.41 -5.90 -29.42
N LEU A 243 11.36 -6.03 -28.11
CA LEU A 243 10.28 -5.45 -27.32
C LEU A 243 10.34 -3.92 -27.25
N SER A 244 11.51 -3.32 -27.35
CA SER A 244 11.66 -1.86 -27.46
C SER A 244 11.15 -1.37 -28.83
N ASP A 245 11.44 -2.11 -29.91
CA ASP A 245 10.91 -1.81 -31.25
C ASP A 245 9.37 -1.95 -31.26
N VAL A 246 8.80 -2.91 -30.52
CA VAL A 246 7.34 -3.06 -30.34
C VAL A 246 6.76 -1.86 -29.61
N LEU A 247 7.38 -1.37 -28.54
CA LEU A 247 6.90 -0.18 -27.82
C LEU A 247 6.89 1.07 -28.70
N THR A 248 7.93 1.27 -29.51
CA THR A 248 7.99 2.36 -30.50
C THR A 248 6.85 2.21 -31.52
N PHE A 249 6.62 1.01 -32.02
CA PHE A 249 5.51 0.72 -32.90
C PHE A 249 4.15 1.00 -32.26
N LEU A 250 3.94 0.60 -31.01
CA LEU A 250 2.70 0.91 -30.28
C LEU A 250 2.47 2.42 -30.16
N ALA A 251 3.52 3.18 -29.89
CA ALA A 251 3.46 4.63 -29.76
C ALA A 251 3.14 5.34 -31.07
N ASP A 252 3.80 4.94 -32.16
CA ASP A 252 3.79 5.68 -33.42
C ASP A 252 2.64 5.26 -34.35
N GLU A 253 2.13 4.03 -34.21
CA GLU A 253 1.17 3.48 -35.17
C GLU A 253 -0.14 2.96 -34.57
N VAL A 254 -0.12 2.50 -33.28
CA VAL A 254 -1.29 1.82 -32.71
C VAL A 254 -2.10 2.75 -31.81
N PHE A 255 -1.45 3.46 -30.90
CA PHE A 255 -2.10 4.31 -29.90
C PHE A 255 -1.96 5.81 -30.22
N THR A 256 -2.19 6.17 -31.47
CA THR A 256 -2.00 7.52 -32.00
C THR A 256 -3.19 8.46 -31.80
N ASP A 257 -4.40 7.93 -31.56
CA ASP A 257 -5.62 8.71 -31.40
C ASP A 257 -5.67 9.36 -30.01
N PRO A 258 -5.53 10.70 -29.87
CA PRO A 258 -5.50 11.38 -28.58
C PRO A 258 -6.85 11.38 -27.86
N GLN A 259 -7.94 11.07 -28.56
CA GLN A 259 -9.28 10.96 -27.97
C GLN A 259 -9.52 9.61 -27.31
N LYS A 260 -8.69 8.59 -27.63
CA LYS A 260 -8.83 7.23 -27.10
C LYS A 260 -7.67 6.91 -26.15
N LYS A 261 -7.90 7.14 -24.88
CA LYS A 261 -6.95 6.79 -23.82
C LYS A 261 -7.17 5.34 -23.38
N TYR A 262 -6.09 4.68 -22.99
CA TYR A 262 -6.09 3.31 -22.50
C TYR A 262 -5.38 3.24 -21.15
N TYR A 263 -6.01 2.54 -20.21
CA TYR A 263 -5.48 2.42 -18.86
C TYR A 263 -5.26 0.95 -18.49
N ILE A 264 -4.11 0.65 -17.90
CA ILE A 264 -3.86 -0.60 -17.20
C ILE A 264 -3.87 -0.29 -15.71
N LEU A 265 -4.72 -0.95 -14.96
CA LEU A 265 -4.85 -0.79 -13.51
C LEU A 265 -4.38 -2.05 -12.80
N ILE A 266 -3.51 -1.89 -11.78
CA ILE A 266 -3.04 -3.00 -10.94
C ILE A 266 -3.15 -2.56 -9.49
N ASP A 267 -3.95 -3.27 -8.71
CA ASP A 267 -4.09 -3.11 -7.27
C ASP A 267 -3.65 -4.38 -6.54
N LYS A 268 -3.63 -4.37 -5.23
CA LYS A 268 -3.38 -5.52 -4.35
C LYS A 268 -2.02 -6.19 -4.53
N LEU A 269 -1.01 -5.44 -4.97
CA LEU A 269 0.36 -5.93 -5.10
C LEU A 269 1.01 -6.29 -3.74
N ASP A 270 0.40 -5.92 -2.63
CA ASP A 270 0.80 -6.25 -1.27
C ASP A 270 0.25 -7.61 -0.78
N GLU A 271 -0.70 -8.22 -1.47
CA GLU A 271 -1.22 -9.55 -1.16
C GLU A 271 -0.20 -10.65 -1.51
N ASN A 272 -0.42 -11.87 -1.02
CA ASN A 272 0.50 -12.99 -1.15
C ASN A 272 0.28 -13.76 -2.47
N TRP A 273 0.45 -13.09 -3.61
CA TRP A 273 0.32 -13.71 -4.94
C TRP A 273 1.60 -14.44 -5.41
N VAL A 274 2.74 -14.20 -4.78
CA VAL A 274 4.00 -14.98 -4.92
C VAL A 274 4.82 -14.87 -3.62
N GLU A 275 5.91 -15.66 -3.53
CA GLU A 275 6.88 -15.60 -2.43
C GLU A 275 7.48 -14.18 -2.28
N ASP A 276 7.72 -13.76 -1.04
CA ASP A 276 8.01 -12.37 -0.67
C ASP A 276 9.22 -11.76 -1.41
N ASN A 277 10.33 -12.48 -1.50
CA ASN A 277 11.54 -11.96 -2.16
C ASN A 277 11.32 -11.77 -3.66
N LEU A 278 10.67 -12.73 -4.30
CA LEU A 278 10.32 -12.65 -5.72
C LEU A 278 9.33 -11.52 -5.96
N ARG A 279 8.34 -11.33 -5.06
CA ARG A 279 7.37 -10.23 -5.13
C ARG A 279 8.06 -8.87 -5.16
N LEU A 280 9.03 -8.63 -4.27
CA LEU A 280 9.76 -7.35 -4.22
C LEU A 280 10.53 -7.09 -5.52
N ARG A 281 11.17 -8.10 -6.11
CA ARG A 281 11.88 -7.98 -7.39
C ARG A 281 10.93 -7.74 -8.56
N LEU A 282 9.81 -8.44 -8.60
CA LEU A 282 8.77 -8.24 -9.61
C LEU A 282 8.16 -6.83 -9.54
N ILE A 283 7.91 -6.31 -8.34
CA ILE A 283 7.41 -4.94 -8.16
C ILE A 283 8.47 -3.91 -8.60
N ARG A 284 9.74 -4.14 -8.29
CA ARG A 284 10.83 -3.29 -8.81
C ARG A 284 10.84 -3.25 -10.32
N ALA A 285 10.84 -4.41 -10.97
CA ALA A 285 10.81 -4.51 -12.43
C ALA A 285 9.54 -3.89 -13.03
N LEU A 286 8.41 -3.97 -12.33
CA LEU A 286 7.16 -3.29 -12.69
C LEU A 286 7.33 -1.77 -12.70
N ILE A 287 7.92 -1.18 -11.66
CA ILE A 287 8.20 0.26 -11.58
C ILE A 287 9.09 0.71 -12.75
N GLU A 288 10.14 -0.05 -13.06
CA GLU A 288 11.01 0.22 -14.22
C GLU A 288 10.27 0.12 -15.54
N THR A 289 9.38 -0.87 -15.68
CA THR A 289 8.56 -1.06 -16.87
C THR A 289 7.57 0.09 -17.07
N ILE A 290 6.89 0.54 -16.01
CA ILE A 290 5.97 1.69 -16.05
C ILE A 290 6.67 2.93 -16.59
N LYS A 291 7.91 3.18 -16.15
CA LYS A 291 8.72 4.29 -16.66
C LYS A 291 8.97 4.18 -18.18
N THR A 292 9.22 2.97 -18.67
CA THR A 292 9.48 2.73 -20.09
C THR A 292 8.23 2.96 -20.94
N PHE A 293 7.04 2.55 -20.47
CA PHE A 293 5.76 2.74 -21.19
C PHE A 293 5.31 4.20 -21.30
N ARG A 294 5.99 5.14 -20.67
CA ARG A 294 5.72 6.58 -20.86
C ARG A 294 5.96 7.05 -22.31
N CYS A 295 6.69 6.28 -23.12
CA CYS A 295 6.86 6.60 -24.53
C CYS A 295 5.57 6.41 -25.36
N VAL A 296 4.56 5.68 -24.85
CA VAL A 296 3.26 5.49 -25.53
C VAL A 296 2.27 6.55 -25.02
N PRO A 297 1.97 7.61 -25.80
CA PRO A 297 1.36 8.84 -25.27
C PRO A 297 -0.08 8.67 -24.75
N ASN A 298 -0.87 7.78 -25.35
CA ASN A 298 -2.27 7.59 -25.00
C ASN A 298 -2.51 6.32 -24.16
N VAL A 299 -1.44 5.81 -23.54
CA VAL A 299 -1.47 4.66 -22.63
C VAL A 299 -0.94 5.04 -21.27
N LYS A 300 -1.67 4.69 -20.23
CA LYS A 300 -1.26 4.92 -18.85
C LYS A 300 -1.38 3.65 -18.02
N ILE A 301 -0.28 3.24 -17.42
CA ILE A 301 -0.26 2.13 -16.46
C ILE A 301 -0.28 2.74 -15.06
N ILE A 302 -1.27 2.38 -14.27
CA ILE A 302 -1.48 2.91 -12.92
C ILE A 302 -1.47 1.74 -11.94
N ILE A 303 -0.64 1.83 -10.92
CA ILE A 303 -0.56 0.82 -9.87
C ILE A 303 -0.77 1.44 -8.50
N ALA A 304 -1.33 0.66 -7.58
CA ALA A 304 -1.47 1.02 -6.19
C ALA A 304 -0.45 0.26 -5.33
N LEU A 305 0.33 0.99 -4.54
CA LEU A 305 1.34 0.42 -3.64
C LEU A 305 1.16 0.96 -2.23
N ARG A 306 1.35 0.09 -1.24
CA ARG A 306 1.48 0.50 0.15
C ARG A 306 2.84 1.17 0.38
N LEU A 307 2.85 2.18 1.24
CA LEU A 307 4.07 2.93 1.57
C LEU A 307 5.17 2.03 2.15
N ASP A 308 4.81 1.12 3.06
CA ASP A 308 5.73 0.16 3.65
C ASP A 308 6.30 -0.83 2.61
N LEU A 309 5.47 -1.28 1.66
CA LEU A 309 5.91 -2.18 0.60
C LEU A 309 6.93 -1.51 -0.33
N ILE A 310 6.70 -0.25 -0.72
CA ILE A 310 7.65 0.47 -1.58
C ILE A 310 8.98 0.72 -0.87
N GLN A 311 8.96 1.02 0.43
CA GLN A 311 10.18 1.14 1.25
C GLN A 311 10.96 -0.18 1.25
N ARG A 312 10.28 -1.32 1.47
CA ARG A 312 10.89 -2.66 1.41
C ARG A 312 11.47 -2.96 0.02
N VAL A 313 10.76 -2.61 -1.05
CA VAL A 313 11.29 -2.78 -2.42
C VAL A 313 12.62 -2.05 -2.56
N PHE A 314 12.71 -0.79 -2.14
CA PHE A 314 13.93 -0.02 -2.23
C PHE A 314 15.05 -0.56 -1.34
N GLU A 315 14.76 -0.95 -0.11
CA GLU A 315 15.74 -1.48 0.84
C GLU A 315 16.29 -2.85 0.41
N LYS A 316 15.41 -3.78 0.07
CA LYS A 316 15.78 -5.18 -0.21
C LYS A 316 16.34 -5.41 -1.61
N THR A 317 15.98 -4.55 -2.57
CA THR A 317 16.45 -4.66 -3.96
C THR A 317 17.49 -3.60 -4.32
N LYS A 318 18.05 -2.91 -3.32
CA LYS A 318 19.05 -1.85 -3.51
C LYS A 318 20.30 -2.39 -4.21
N ASP A 319 20.58 -1.81 -5.35
CA ASP A 319 21.86 -1.99 -6.06
C ASP A 319 22.38 -0.63 -6.56
N GLY A 320 23.61 -0.57 -7.03
CA GLY A 320 24.24 0.67 -7.49
C GLY A 320 23.59 1.30 -8.74
N SER A 321 22.69 0.58 -9.42
CA SER A 321 22.02 1.03 -10.64
C SER A 321 20.63 1.65 -10.37
N PHE A 322 19.99 1.29 -9.26
CA PHE A 322 18.65 1.75 -8.91
C PHE A 322 18.70 3.02 -8.08
N GLN A 323 18.47 4.16 -8.72
CA GLN A 323 18.42 5.48 -8.08
C GLN A 323 16.96 5.87 -7.83
N GLU A 324 16.55 5.87 -6.58
CA GLU A 324 15.17 6.19 -6.15
C GLU A 324 14.69 7.54 -6.70
N ASP A 325 15.55 8.54 -6.71
CA ASP A 325 15.22 9.90 -7.19
C ASP A 325 14.68 9.92 -8.64
N LYS A 326 15.11 8.97 -9.48
CA LYS A 326 14.65 8.87 -10.87
C LYS A 326 13.20 8.43 -11.02
N TYR A 327 12.59 7.92 -9.95
CA TYR A 327 11.23 7.41 -9.95
C TYR A 327 10.28 8.30 -9.17
N GLN A 328 10.77 9.30 -8.44
CA GLN A 328 9.96 10.20 -7.59
C GLN A 328 8.83 10.88 -8.37
N SER A 329 9.06 11.25 -9.63
CA SER A 329 8.02 11.85 -10.48
C SER A 329 6.86 10.90 -10.82
N LEU A 330 7.03 9.59 -10.63
CA LEU A 330 5.97 8.61 -10.88
C LEU A 330 5.02 8.46 -9.70
N PHE A 331 5.44 8.85 -8.49
CA PHE A 331 4.69 8.63 -7.27
C PHE A 331 3.65 9.73 -7.03
N LEU A 332 2.43 9.32 -6.79
CA LEU A 332 1.34 10.13 -6.26
C LEU A 332 1.06 9.70 -4.83
N TYR A 333 1.48 10.53 -3.87
CA TYR A 333 1.25 10.26 -2.44
C TYR A 333 -0.14 10.75 -2.03
N LEU A 334 -1.01 9.83 -1.66
CA LEU A 334 -2.35 10.17 -1.18
C LEU A 334 -2.30 10.84 0.19
N ARG A 335 -2.81 12.06 0.25
CA ARG A 335 -2.91 12.86 1.47
C ARG A 335 -4.29 13.46 1.60
N TRP A 336 -4.84 13.34 2.78
CA TRP A 336 -6.14 13.90 3.11
C TRP A 336 -6.01 15.15 3.96
N SER A 337 -6.64 16.23 3.55
CA SER A 337 -6.80 17.43 4.36
C SER A 337 -7.97 17.27 5.33
N LYS A 338 -8.01 18.06 6.40
CA LYS A 338 -9.17 18.14 7.29
C LYS A 338 -10.45 18.42 6.51
N SER A 339 -10.41 19.36 5.54
CA SER A 339 -11.57 19.74 4.71
C SER A 339 -12.09 18.56 3.88
N ASN A 340 -11.20 17.81 3.20
CA ASN A 340 -11.60 16.66 2.40
C ASN A 340 -12.23 15.55 3.27
N LEU A 341 -11.70 15.30 4.48
CA LEU A 341 -12.22 14.29 5.38
C LEU A 341 -13.59 14.70 5.97
N VAL A 342 -13.81 15.99 6.24
CA VAL A 342 -15.11 16.52 6.64
C VAL A 342 -16.12 16.40 5.51
N GLU A 343 -15.73 16.74 4.29
CA GLU A 343 -16.58 16.59 3.11
C GLU A 343 -16.98 15.14 2.88
N LEU A 344 -16.02 14.20 2.97
CA LEU A 344 -16.28 12.77 2.88
C LEU A 344 -17.31 12.33 3.94
N LEU A 345 -17.11 12.73 5.18
CA LEU A 345 -18.00 12.40 6.28
C LEU A 345 -19.41 12.95 6.05
N ASP A 346 -19.53 14.22 5.64
CA ASP A 346 -20.82 14.88 5.40
C ASP A 346 -21.58 14.23 4.22
N LYS A 347 -20.89 13.90 3.12
CA LYS A 347 -21.48 13.19 1.98
C LYS A 347 -22.05 11.84 2.41
N ARG A 348 -21.27 11.06 3.18
CA ARG A 348 -21.67 9.72 3.64
C ARG A 348 -22.83 9.75 4.65
N ILE A 349 -22.79 10.69 5.59
CA ILE A 349 -23.92 10.92 6.51
C ILE A 349 -25.16 11.36 5.73
N GLY A 350 -25.01 12.27 4.78
CA GLY A 350 -26.08 12.71 3.91
C GLY A 350 -26.71 11.53 3.15
N GLN A 351 -25.91 10.65 2.57
CA GLN A 351 -26.37 9.45 1.87
C GLN A 351 -27.11 8.49 2.83
N LEU A 352 -26.55 8.17 3.99
CA LEU A 352 -27.17 7.32 4.99
C LEU A 352 -28.56 7.80 5.39
N VAL A 353 -28.72 9.11 5.55
CA VAL A 353 -29.99 9.69 6.01
C VAL A 353 -30.97 9.86 4.84
N SER A 354 -30.50 10.22 3.64
CA SER A 354 -31.35 10.39 2.46
C SER A 354 -32.09 9.11 2.05
N GLU A 355 -31.43 7.96 2.20
CA GLU A 355 -32.05 6.65 1.95
C GLU A 355 -33.22 6.36 2.90
N GLN A 356 -33.29 7.08 3.97
CA GLN A 356 -34.24 6.75 5.01
C GLN A 356 -35.49 7.66 5.07
N TYR A 357 -35.48 8.95 4.72
CA TYR A 357 -36.72 9.76 4.90
C TYR A 357 -36.65 11.26 4.55
N THR A 358 -35.58 11.87 4.05
CA THR A 358 -35.57 13.34 3.94
C THR A 358 -34.80 13.86 2.72
N SER A 359 -35.38 14.88 2.10
CA SER A 359 -34.74 15.69 1.07
C SER A 359 -33.80 16.77 1.63
N LYS A 360 -33.66 16.87 2.97
CA LYS A 360 -32.73 17.82 3.59
C LYS A 360 -31.31 17.26 3.61
N SER A 361 -30.33 18.11 3.28
CA SER A 361 -28.93 17.81 3.43
C SER A 361 -28.57 17.76 4.93
N ILE A 362 -28.31 16.57 5.43
CA ILE A 362 -27.88 16.30 6.82
C ILE A 362 -26.36 16.19 6.85
N LYS A 363 -25.73 16.85 7.83
CA LYS A 363 -24.29 16.86 8.04
C LYS A 363 -23.92 16.27 9.40
N HIS A 364 -22.64 16.06 9.62
CA HIS A 364 -22.15 15.56 10.92
C HIS A 364 -22.63 16.41 12.11
N LYS A 365 -22.74 17.74 11.97
CA LYS A 365 -23.21 18.65 13.03
C LYS A 365 -24.66 18.41 13.45
N ASP A 366 -25.46 17.82 12.57
CA ASP A 366 -26.87 17.51 12.85
C ASP A 366 -27.03 16.18 13.62
N LEU A 367 -26.03 15.28 13.51
CA LEU A 367 -26.06 13.94 14.09
C LEU A 367 -25.15 13.79 15.30
N PHE A 368 -24.09 14.58 15.41
CA PHE A 368 -23.07 14.52 16.47
C PHE A 368 -23.00 15.80 17.30
N PRO A 369 -22.51 15.74 18.55
CA PRO A 369 -22.33 16.93 19.40
C PRO A 369 -21.26 17.86 18.81
N ASN A 370 -21.50 19.17 18.92
CA ASN A 370 -20.53 20.15 18.46
C ASN A 370 -19.20 20.06 19.24
N LEU A 371 -19.26 19.79 20.54
CA LEU A 371 -18.10 19.75 21.43
C LEU A 371 -18.05 18.46 22.25
N ILE A 372 -16.86 17.90 22.39
CA ILE A 372 -16.50 16.82 23.31
C ILE A 372 -15.34 17.32 24.16
N ASN A 373 -15.51 17.43 25.49
CA ASN A 373 -14.48 17.93 26.40
C ASN A 373 -13.81 19.24 25.91
N LYS A 374 -14.60 20.23 25.49
CA LYS A 374 -14.14 21.53 24.94
C LYS A 374 -13.46 21.47 23.57
N THR A 375 -13.32 20.30 22.96
CA THR A 375 -12.77 20.11 21.61
C THR A 375 -13.91 19.93 20.60
N GLU A 376 -13.83 20.56 19.44
CA GLU A 376 -14.80 20.30 18.35
C GLU A 376 -14.84 18.82 18.00
N PHE A 377 -16.03 18.29 17.71
CA PHE A 377 -16.20 16.86 17.35
C PHE A 377 -15.25 16.41 16.23
N ILE A 378 -15.10 17.22 15.19
CA ILE A 378 -14.22 16.89 14.07
C ILE A 378 -12.74 16.80 14.53
N ASP A 379 -12.29 17.72 15.34
CA ASP A 379 -10.91 17.68 15.84
C ASP A 379 -10.70 16.51 16.80
N TYR A 380 -11.71 16.21 17.62
CA TYR A 380 -11.71 15.03 18.47
C TYR A 380 -11.60 13.74 17.66
N LEU A 381 -12.39 13.61 16.59
CA LEU A 381 -12.37 12.47 15.66
C LEU A 381 -11.02 12.36 14.95
N LEU A 382 -10.58 13.44 14.29
CA LEU A 382 -9.38 13.42 13.46
C LEU A 382 -8.09 13.18 14.25
N THR A 383 -7.97 13.71 15.46
CA THR A 383 -6.81 13.45 16.32
C THR A 383 -6.70 11.98 16.75
N ARG A 384 -7.78 11.20 16.64
CA ARG A 384 -7.82 9.75 16.93
C ARG A 384 -7.71 8.88 15.69
N THR A 385 -7.41 9.48 14.55
CA THR A 385 -7.24 8.78 13.27
C THR A 385 -5.89 9.12 12.67
N PHE A 386 -5.45 8.36 11.67
CA PHE A 386 -4.27 8.72 10.88
C PHE A 386 -4.63 9.61 9.67
N TYR A 387 -5.64 10.47 9.81
CA TYR A 387 -6.11 11.33 8.72
C TYR A 387 -6.41 10.54 7.45
N ARG A 388 -7.16 9.44 7.58
CA ARG A 388 -7.52 8.59 6.46
C ARG A 388 -9.01 8.16 6.50
N PRO A 389 -9.65 7.97 5.34
CA PRO A 389 -11.07 7.63 5.24
C PRO A 389 -11.48 6.42 6.07
N ARG A 390 -10.72 5.31 5.97
CA ARG A 390 -11.03 4.07 6.70
C ARG A 390 -11.22 4.30 8.20
N ASP A 391 -10.33 5.05 8.82
CA ASP A 391 -10.37 5.30 10.26
C ASP A 391 -11.62 6.07 10.66
N ILE A 392 -12.00 7.09 9.87
CA ILE A 392 -13.21 7.87 10.11
C ILE A 392 -14.46 7.00 9.95
N ILE A 393 -14.54 6.22 8.88
CA ILE A 393 -15.67 5.32 8.62
C ILE A 393 -15.82 4.33 9.78
N THR A 394 -14.74 3.68 10.18
CA THR A 394 -14.75 2.70 11.27
C THR A 394 -15.20 3.34 12.59
N PHE A 395 -14.61 4.48 12.97
CA PHE A 395 -14.96 5.14 14.23
C PHE A 395 -16.42 5.61 14.24
N VAL A 396 -16.89 6.22 13.16
CA VAL A 396 -18.28 6.71 13.06
C VAL A 396 -19.27 5.54 13.04
N ASN A 397 -18.96 4.44 12.37
CA ASN A 397 -19.81 3.24 12.38
C ASN A 397 -19.96 2.67 13.82
N GLU A 398 -18.90 2.64 14.62
CA GLU A 398 -18.99 2.25 16.03
C GLU A 398 -19.86 3.22 16.84
N CYS A 399 -19.80 4.53 16.55
CA CYS A 399 -20.68 5.50 17.18
C CYS A 399 -22.16 5.27 16.83
N LEU A 400 -22.45 4.99 15.55
CA LEU A 400 -23.81 4.72 15.07
C LEU A 400 -24.38 3.44 15.69
N LYS A 401 -23.60 2.37 15.74
CA LYS A 401 -23.94 1.09 16.35
C LYS A 401 -24.38 1.25 17.83
N LEU A 402 -23.65 2.06 18.60
CA LEU A 402 -23.95 2.35 20.00
C LEU A 402 -25.07 3.38 20.21
N SER A 403 -25.61 3.93 19.11
CA SER A 403 -26.69 4.93 19.15
C SER A 403 -27.98 4.42 18.49
N GLU A 404 -28.14 3.11 18.32
CA GLU A 404 -29.34 2.48 17.75
C GLU A 404 -30.61 3.00 18.44
N GLY A 405 -31.63 3.31 17.64
CA GLY A 405 -32.95 3.80 18.10
C GLY A 405 -32.97 5.27 18.52
N LYS A 406 -31.84 5.95 18.59
CA LYS A 406 -31.71 7.37 18.94
C LYS A 406 -31.73 8.25 17.70
N GLY A 407 -32.15 9.52 17.86
CA GLY A 407 -32.08 10.51 16.79
C GLY A 407 -30.74 11.26 16.70
N TYR A 408 -29.81 10.97 17.61
CA TYR A 408 -28.59 11.73 17.81
C TYR A 408 -27.54 10.89 18.54
N VAL A 409 -26.27 11.08 18.21
CA VAL A 409 -25.14 10.39 18.85
C VAL A 409 -24.69 11.18 20.09
N HIS A 410 -24.86 10.60 21.28
CA HIS A 410 -24.47 11.24 22.53
C HIS A 410 -22.97 11.04 22.83
N VAL A 411 -22.37 11.96 23.60
CA VAL A 411 -20.96 11.91 24.01
C VAL A 411 -20.56 10.57 24.67
N GLU A 412 -21.48 9.98 25.46
CA GLU A 412 -21.22 8.67 26.09
C GLU A 412 -21.08 7.54 25.05
N ALA A 413 -21.87 7.57 23.97
CA ALA A 413 -21.75 6.59 22.90
C ALA A 413 -20.42 6.77 22.15
N ILE A 414 -20.00 8.01 21.92
CA ILE A 414 -18.70 8.30 21.29
C ILE A 414 -17.53 7.78 22.13
N ARG A 415 -17.57 7.98 23.46
CA ARG A 415 -16.53 7.47 24.36
C ARG A 415 -16.47 5.93 24.39
N LYS A 416 -17.63 5.27 24.38
CA LYS A 416 -17.67 3.80 24.29
C LYS A 416 -17.18 3.31 22.93
N ALA A 417 -17.57 4.00 21.84
CA ALA A 417 -17.08 3.70 20.50
C ALA A 417 -15.56 3.85 20.38
N GLU A 418 -14.96 4.84 21.05
CA GLU A 418 -13.52 5.03 21.10
C GLU A 418 -12.79 3.82 21.71
N ILE A 419 -13.37 3.16 22.73
CA ILE A 419 -12.77 1.97 23.37
C ILE A 419 -12.70 0.84 22.33
N GLU A 420 -13.81 0.54 21.68
CA GLU A 420 -13.88 -0.52 20.66
C GLU A 420 -12.99 -0.19 19.44
N TYR A 421 -13.06 1.04 18.96
CA TYR A 421 -12.22 1.51 17.88
C TYR A 421 -10.72 1.40 18.20
N SER A 422 -10.31 1.79 19.40
CA SER A 422 -8.91 1.70 19.85
C SER A 422 -8.39 0.26 19.83
N ALA A 423 -9.21 -0.70 20.29
CA ALA A 423 -8.86 -2.12 20.25
C ALA A 423 -8.72 -2.61 18.79
N GLN A 424 -9.74 -2.40 17.96
CA GLN A 424 -9.72 -2.77 16.54
C GLN A 424 -8.55 -2.15 15.78
N ARG A 425 -8.11 -0.95 16.16
CA ARG A 425 -6.98 -0.29 15.50
C ARG A 425 -5.64 -0.92 15.87
N ILE A 426 -5.44 -1.33 17.11
CA ILE A 426 -4.22 -2.06 17.51
C ILE A 426 -4.15 -3.38 16.75
N ASP A 427 -5.24 -4.17 16.74
CA ASP A 427 -5.30 -5.43 15.99
C ASP A 427 -4.98 -5.22 14.49
N SER A 428 -5.58 -4.19 13.89
CA SER A 428 -5.31 -3.83 12.49
C SER A 428 -3.86 -3.41 12.25
N LEU A 429 -3.23 -2.67 13.16
CA LEU A 429 -1.83 -2.25 13.04
C LEU A 429 -0.88 -3.44 13.21
N THR A 430 -1.17 -4.36 14.12
CA THR A 430 -0.40 -5.59 14.29
C THR A 430 -0.40 -6.39 12.99
N PHE A 431 -1.56 -6.52 12.35
CA PHE A 431 -1.66 -7.20 11.07
C PHE A 431 -0.98 -6.41 9.93
N GLU A 432 -1.19 -5.09 9.84
CA GLU A 432 -0.59 -4.21 8.82
C GLU A 432 0.94 -4.26 8.83
N TRP A 433 1.54 -4.34 10.02
CA TRP A 433 2.98 -4.29 10.21
C TRP A 433 3.63 -5.65 10.50
N PHE A 434 2.89 -6.74 10.40
CA PHE A 434 3.36 -8.10 10.73
C PHE A 434 4.68 -8.47 10.04
N ASN A 435 4.85 -8.12 8.77
CA ASN A 435 6.07 -8.42 8.02
C ASN A 435 7.32 -7.65 8.47
N HIS A 436 7.15 -6.56 9.25
CA HIS A 436 8.26 -5.74 9.76
C HIS A 436 8.43 -5.91 11.28
N TYR A 437 7.33 -6.01 11.98
CA TYR A 437 7.24 -6.02 13.43
C TYR A 437 6.24 -7.10 13.88
N PRO A 438 6.57 -8.39 13.69
CA PRO A 438 5.66 -9.50 14.01
C PRO A 438 5.24 -9.53 15.49
N ASP A 439 6.07 -9.02 16.39
CA ASP A 439 5.85 -9.01 17.84
C ASP A 439 5.36 -7.66 18.38
N LEU A 440 4.70 -6.83 17.54
CA LEU A 440 4.24 -5.49 17.92
C LEU A 440 3.48 -5.48 19.27
N GLU A 441 2.57 -6.41 19.50
CA GLU A 441 1.79 -6.45 20.73
C GLU A 441 2.65 -6.61 21.97
N LYS A 442 3.72 -7.40 21.89
CA LYS A 442 4.62 -7.64 23.02
C LYS A 442 5.26 -6.34 23.49
N TYR A 443 5.82 -5.54 22.58
CA TYR A 443 6.49 -4.31 23.03
C TYR A 443 5.58 -3.11 23.22
N LEU A 444 4.29 -3.19 22.89
CA LEU A 444 3.28 -2.24 23.38
C LEU A 444 3.13 -2.27 24.91
N THR A 445 3.41 -3.41 25.56
CA THR A 445 3.40 -3.54 27.02
C THR A 445 4.39 -2.57 27.70
N LEU A 446 5.47 -2.18 27.00
CA LEU A 446 6.43 -1.19 27.51
C LEU A 446 5.85 0.21 27.68
N ILE A 447 4.76 0.52 26.97
CA ILE A 447 4.15 1.85 26.99
C ILE A 447 2.78 1.88 27.68
N GLU A 448 2.26 0.73 28.08
CA GLU A 448 1.02 0.66 28.86
C GLU A 448 1.10 1.51 30.13
N ARG A 449 0.00 2.24 30.40
CA ARG A 449 -0.17 3.14 31.56
C ARG A 449 0.91 4.23 31.70
N MET A 450 1.62 4.55 30.59
CA MET A 450 2.49 5.72 30.57
C MET A 450 1.69 7.01 30.31
N ASN A 451 2.31 8.16 30.56
CA ASN A 451 1.71 9.44 30.22
C ASN A 451 1.61 9.59 28.70
N SER A 452 0.58 10.31 28.23
CA SER A 452 0.39 10.63 26.79
C SER A 452 1.58 11.39 26.19
N LYS A 453 2.34 12.07 27.03
CA LYS A 453 3.60 12.75 26.70
C LYS A 453 4.65 12.38 27.75
N PHE A 454 5.79 11.90 27.30
CA PHE A 454 6.90 11.56 28.20
C PHE A 454 8.26 11.76 27.51
N LYS A 455 9.34 11.73 28.29
CA LYS A 455 10.72 11.69 27.78
C LYS A 455 11.19 10.24 27.71
N LEU A 456 12.02 9.90 26.73
CA LEU A 456 12.50 8.52 26.55
C LEU A 456 13.22 7.95 27.79
N ASN A 457 13.91 8.79 28.56
CA ASN A 457 14.56 8.36 29.80
C ASN A 457 13.59 7.99 30.93
N THR A 458 12.29 8.19 30.79
CA THR A 458 11.29 7.72 31.77
C THR A 458 10.96 6.23 31.62
N ILE A 459 11.36 5.60 30.50
CA ILE A 459 11.32 4.15 30.38
C ILE A 459 12.45 3.58 31.22
N THR A 460 12.11 3.06 32.41
CA THR A 460 13.10 2.64 33.38
C THR A 460 13.84 1.37 32.96
N LYS A 461 15.05 1.20 33.50
CA LYS A 461 15.86 0.01 33.25
C LYS A 461 15.13 -1.26 33.65
N GLU A 462 14.50 -1.26 34.81
CA GLU A 462 13.76 -2.40 35.37
C GLU A 462 12.64 -2.85 34.43
N LYS A 463 11.94 -1.89 33.80
CA LYS A 463 10.86 -2.19 32.85
C LYS A 463 11.41 -2.83 31.57
N ILE A 464 12.57 -2.37 31.09
CA ILE A 464 13.25 -2.93 29.92
C ILE A 464 13.80 -4.31 30.24
N ASP A 465 14.46 -4.49 31.39
CA ASP A 465 15.02 -5.77 31.84
C ASP A 465 13.91 -6.83 31.95
N SER A 466 12.78 -6.47 32.58
CA SER A 466 11.62 -7.35 32.71
C SER A 466 11.05 -7.74 31.33
N PHE A 467 10.89 -6.79 30.43
CA PHE A 467 10.41 -7.04 29.07
C PHE A 467 11.34 -7.98 28.31
N ALA A 468 12.63 -7.68 28.31
CA ALA A 468 13.61 -8.44 27.55
C ALA A 468 13.75 -9.87 28.09
N LEU A 469 13.73 -10.06 29.42
CA LEU A 469 13.73 -11.39 30.06
C LEU A 469 12.46 -12.18 29.75
N THR A 470 11.30 -11.52 29.67
CA THR A 470 10.02 -12.20 29.44
C THR A 470 9.87 -12.64 27.98
N TYR A 471 10.25 -11.80 27.03
CA TYR A 471 9.91 -12.01 25.62
C TYR A 471 11.10 -12.26 24.71
N ALA A 472 12.22 -11.55 24.91
CA ALA A 472 13.33 -11.62 23.96
C ALA A 472 14.18 -12.88 24.11
N VAL A 473 14.22 -13.49 25.29
CA VAL A 473 14.93 -14.76 25.53
C VAL A 473 14.27 -15.91 24.77
N GLU A 474 12.94 -15.93 24.73
CA GLU A 474 12.16 -16.95 24.01
C GLU A 474 12.40 -16.86 22.50
N GLU A 475 12.42 -15.63 21.94
CA GLU A 475 12.61 -15.38 20.50
C GLU A 475 14.07 -15.60 20.04
N GLY A 476 15.03 -15.37 20.91
CA GLY A 476 16.45 -15.57 20.65
C GLY A 476 17.12 -14.52 19.75
N PRO A 477 18.42 -14.72 19.42
CA PRO A 477 19.22 -13.73 18.68
C PRO A 477 18.86 -13.60 17.21
N HIS A 478 18.16 -14.56 16.65
CA HIS A 478 17.80 -14.64 15.22
C HIS A 478 16.32 -14.30 14.95
N SER A 479 15.62 -13.71 15.93
CA SER A 479 14.25 -13.28 15.73
C SER A 479 14.09 -12.44 14.45
N SER A 480 13.02 -12.65 13.71
CA SER A 480 12.69 -11.82 12.54
C SER A 480 12.32 -10.38 12.93
N ASP A 481 11.87 -10.17 14.17
CA ASP A 481 11.51 -8.86 14.70
C ASP A 481 12.76 -8.05 15.11
N PRO A 482 12.97 -6.84 14.56
CA PRO A 482 14.14 -6.03 14.87
C PRO A 482 14.16 -5.52 16.32
N VAL A 483 12.98 -5.31 16.96
CA VAL A 483 12.90 -4.85 18.36
C VAL A 483 13.25 -6.01 19.29
N MET A 484 12.77 -7.24 18.99
CA MET A 484 13.12 -8.43 19.78
C MET A 484 14.60 -8.77 19.66
N ARG A 485 15.18 -8.71 18.45
CA ARG A 485 16.64 -8.85 18.30
C ARG A 485 17.42 -7.81 19.10
N ALA A 486 16.97 -6.55 19.11
CA ALA A 486 17.62 -5.50 19.88
C ALA A 486 17.46 -5.74 21.40
N ALA A 487 16.30 -6.22 21.86
CA ALA A 487 16.09 -6.57 23.27
C ALA A 487 17.00 -7.74 23.71
N TYR A 488 17.15 -8.76 22.85
CA TYR A 488 18.08 -9.86 23.11
C TYR A 488 19.55 -9.38 23.18
N ALA A 489 19.96 -8.58 22.18
CA ALA A 489 21.30 -8.00 22.14
C ALA A 489 21.60 -7.08 23.33
N TYR A 490 20.57 -6.42 23.87
CA TYR A 490 20.68 -5.63 25.09
C TYR A 490 20.96 -6.52 26.32
N LEU A 491 20.25 -7.64 26.48
CA LEU A 491 20.47 -8.59 27.58
C LEU A 491 21.86 -9.22 27.52
N ASP A 492 22.34 -9.53 26.33
CA ASP A 492 23.68 -10.11 26.10
C ASP A 492 24.82 -9.09 26.22
N GLY A 493 24.48 -7.82 26.48
CA GLY A 493 25.46 -6.73 26.62
C GLY A 493 26.03 -6.22 25.28
N GLY A 494 25.52 -6.69 24.16
CA GLY A 494 25.95 -6.28 22.81
C GLY A 494 25.56 -4.87 22.41
N ILE A 495 24.47 -4.32 23.01
CA ILE A 495 24.06 -2.94 22.80
C ILE A 495 23.69 -2.26 24.13
N SER A 496 23.74 -0.91 24.13
CA SER A 496 23.31 -0.13 25.30
C SER A 496 21.79 -0.05 25.42
N GLN A 497 21.29 0.21 26.62
CA GLN A 497 19.89 0.53 26.88
C GLN A 497 19.37 1.64 25.95
N HIS A 498 20.15 2.67 25.73
CA HIS A 498 19.79 3.77 24.84
C HIS A 498 19.59 3.32 23.40
N LYS A 499 20.45 2.44 22.88
CA LYS A 499 20.31 1.89 21.52
C LYS A 499 19.04 1.05 21.39
N PHE A 500 18.71 0.23 22.39
CA PHE A 500 17.43 -0.49 22.40
C PHE A 500 16.23 0.47 22.38
N ILE A 501 16.23 1.52 23.22
CA ILE A 501 15.15 2.51 23.25
C ILE A 501 15.02 3.23 21.90
N ILE A 502 16.12 3.55 21.22
CA ILE A 502 16.08 4.13 19.86
C ILE A 502 15.39 3.17 18.90
N THR A 503 15.76 1.89 18.89
CA THR A 503 15.16 0.89 18.01
C THR A 503 13.65 0.76 18.24
N LEU A 504 13.23 0.66 19.50
CA LEU A 504 11.81 0.65 19.88
C LEU A 504 11.09 1.94 19.43
N THR A 505 11.72 3.10 19.65
CA THR A 505 11.14 4.41 19.30
C THR A 505 10.94 4.54 17.79
N ILE A 506 11.91 4.11 16.99
CA ILE A 506 11.80 4.13 15.51
C ILE A 506 10.69 3.18 15.05
N ALA A 507 10.60 1.97 15.63
CA ALA A 507 9.54 1.04 15.28
C ALA A 507 8.15 1.64 15.55
N LEU A 508 7.90 2.15 16.76
CA LEU A 508 6.62 2.76 17.14
C LEU A 508 6.33 4.06 16.38
N TYR A 509 7.36 4.82 15.99
CA TYR A 509 7.22 5.96 15.08
C TYR A 509 6.77 5.53 13.69
N ASN A 510 7.43 4.54 13.08
CA ASN A 510 7.09 4.04 11.75
C ASN A 510 5.65 3.55 11.69
N ILE A 511 5.20 2.83 12.71
CA ILE A 511 3.82 2.36 12.85
C ILE A 511 2.84 3.54 12.95
N GLY A 512 3.25 4.65 13.58
CA GLY A 512 2.45 5.85 13.81
C GLY A 512 1.94 5.97 15.26
N ILE A 513 2.33 5.06 16.14
CA ILE A 513 1.95 5.09 17.57
C ILE A 513 2.70 6.20 18.31
N PHE A 514 3.94 6.49 17.93
CA PHE A 514 4.73 7.57 18.51
C PHE A 514 4.83 8.77 17.58
N GLY A 515 4.55 9.95 18.14
CA GLY A 515 5.03 11.22 17.63
C GLY A 515 6.30 11.60 18.38
N ILE A 516 7.31 12.10 17.67
CA ILE A 516 8.61 12.43 18.26
C ILE A 516 8.86 13.94 18.08
N LYS A 517 9.26 14.57 19.17
CA LYS A 517 9.81 15.92 19.15
C LYS A 517 11.30 15.87 19.47
N PRO A 518 12.18 15.87 18.44
CA PRO A 518 13.62 15.71 18.64
C PRO A 518 14.26 16.83 19.44
N ASP A 519 13.82 18.07 19.20
CA ASP A 519 14.38 19.29 19.80
C ASP A 519 13.28 20.33 20.08
N SER A 520 13.68 21.49 20.59
CA SER A 520 12.74 22.57 20.94
C SER A 520 12.18 23.34 19.74
N PHE A 521 12.84 23.29 18.58
CA PHE A 521 12.48 24.05 17.39
C PHE A 521 11.60 23.26 16.44
N THR A 522 11.81 21.94 16.39
CA THR A 522 11.05 21.04 15.53
C THR A 522 9.66 20.79 16.09
N GLY A 523 8.63 20.79 15.25
CA GLY A 523 7.30 20.33 15.63
C GLY A 523 7.29 18.84 16.00
N ILE A 524 6.13 18.33 16.38
CA ILE A 524 5.97 16.89 16.59
C ILE A 524 5.95 16.21 15.23
N LEU A 525 6.88 15.30 15.00
CA LEU A 525 6.97 14.51 13.78
C LEU A 525 6.07 13.28 13.93
N TRP A 526 5.20 13.04 12.95
CA TRP A 526 4.34 11.88 12.87
C TRP A 526 4.54 11.18 11.54
N SER A 527 4.80 9.88 11.54
CA SER A 527 5.08 9.13 10.32
C SER A 527 3.90 9.07 9.33
N TYR A 528 2.67 9.18 9.82
CA TYR A 528 1.47 9.21 8.96
C TYR A 528 1.23 10.56 8.26
N LEU A 529 1.95 11.60 8.64
CA LEU A 529 1.99 12.89 7.93
C LEU A 529 3.13 12.97 6.90
N ASP A 530 3.74 11.82 6.56
CA ASP A 530 4.84 11.68 5.59
C ASP A 530 6.08 12.53 5.89
N THR A 531 6.32 12.80 7.15
CA THR A 531 7.55 13.42 7.57
C THR A 531 8.68 12.40 7.55
N ARG A 532 9.87 12.80 7.12
CA ARG A 532 11.05 11.93 7.19
C ARG A 532 11.28 11.52 8.64
N PRO A 533 11.56 10.22 8.90
CA PRO A 533 11.83 9.78 10.26
C PRO A 533 13.04 10.52 10.81
N PRO A 534 13.04 10.86 12.11
CA PRO A 534 14.23 11.40 12.74
C PRO A 534 15.37 10.38 12.66
N THR A 535 16.58 10.85 12.41
CA THR A 535 17.76 9.98 12.44
C THR A 535 18.03 9.50 13.86
N GLU A 536 18.71 8.35 14.01
CA GLU A 536 19.10 7.83 15.33
C GLU A 536 19.84 8.89 16.18
N GLY A 537 20.72 9.69 15.57
CA GLY A 537 21.46 10.75 16.24
C GLY A 537 20.60 11.92 16.74
N GLN A 538 19.40 12.10 16.18
CA GLN A 538 18.43 13.10 16.65
C GLN A 538 17.59 12.61 17.82
N ILE A 539 17.51 11.30 18.05
CA ILE A 539 16.74 10.71 19.14
C ILE A 539 17.63 10.64 20.38
N LYS A 540 17.39 11.54 21.32
CA LYS A 540 18.14 11.65 22.59
C LYS A 540 17.31 11.09 23.75
N PRO A 541 17.91 10.68 24.88
CA PRO A 541 17.17 10.28 26.08
C PRO A 541 16.19 11.34 26.57
N THR A 542 16.48 12.62 26.29
CA THR A 542 15.65 13.77 26.67
C THR A 542 14.60 14.14 25.62
N SER A 543 14.58 13.48 24.47
CA SER A 543 13.56 13.71 23.43
C SER A 543 12.16 13.41 23.98
N SER A 544 11.21 14.27 23.64
CA SER A 544 9.81 14.09 24.02
C SER A 544 9.09 13.20 23.02
N VAL A 545 8.38 12.22 23.55
CA VAL A 545 7.50 11.32 22.78
C VAL A 545 6.06 11.59 23.15
N PHE A 546 5.20 11.50 22.13
CA PHE A 546 3.76 11.65 22.23
C PHE A 546 3.10 10.35 21.78
N VAL A 547 2.30 9.75 22.65
CA VAL A 547 1.51 8.57 22.30
C VAL A 547 0.28 9.01 21.53
N HIS A 548 0.04 8.39 20.38
CA HIS A 548 -1.10 8.75 19.54
C HIS A 548 -2.44 8.50 20.23
N PRO A 549 -3.39 9.46 20.23
CA PRO A 549 -4.67 9.32 20.91
C PRO A 549 -5.50 8.10 20.52
N MET A 550 -5.30 7.59 19.31
CA MET A 550 -5.97 6.38 18.82
C MET A 550 -5.78 5.16 19.73
N VAL A 551 -4.63 5.03 20.38
CA VAL A 551 -4.31 3.86 21.22
C VAL A 551 -4.49 4.11 22.73
N TRP A 552 -4.87 5.32 23.14
CA TRP A 552 -4.94 5.68 24.56
C TRP A 552 -5.87 4.79 25.36
N SER A 553 -7.06 4.57 24.84
CA SER A 553 -8.08 3.79 25.56
C SER A 553 -7.64 2.33 25.75
N ARG A 554 -7.08 1.70 24.74
CA ARG A 554 -6.65 0.30 24.80
C ARG A 554 -5.43 0.09 25.69
N LEU A 555 -4.46 1.02 25.65
CA LEU A 555 -3.22 0.93 26.43
C LEU A 555 -3.31 1.58 27.81
N GLY A 556 -4.47 2.13 28.19
CA GLY A 556 -4.67 2.81 29.47
C GLY A 556 -3.73 4.01 29.67
N ILE A 557 -3.46 4.77 28.59
CA ILE A 557 -2.55 5.92 28.61
C ILE A 557 -3.11 7.01 29.53
N ILE A 558 -2.24 7.54 30.39
CA ILE A 558 -2.58 8.62 31.32
C ILE A 558 -2.49 9.94 30.59
N THR A 559 -3.61 10.67 30.56
CA THR A 559 -3.67 12.01 29.98
C THR A 559 -3.58 13.07 31.05
N ASP A 560 -2.79 14.11 30.82
CA ASP A 560 -2.85 15.32 31.64
C ASP A 560 -4.22 15.95 31.41
N ASN A 561 -5.05 16.03 32.47
CA ASN A 561 -6.41 16.60 32.46
C ASN A 561 -6.40 18.12 32.16
#